data_4b47348be94f6334772befa1468c184c
#
_entry.id   4b47348be94f6334772befa1468c184c
#
_cell.length_a   1.000
_cell.length_b   1.000
_cell.length_c   1.000
_cell.angle_alpha   90.00
_cell.angle_beta   90.00
_cell.angle_gamma   90.00
#
_symmetry.space_group_name_H-M   'P 1'
#
loop_
_entity.id
_entity.type
_entity.pdbx_description
1 polymer ?
#
loop_
_entity_poly.entity_id
_entity_poly.type
_entity_poly.pdbx_seq_one_letter_code
_entity_poly.pdbx_strand_id
1 'polypeptide(L)'
;EIDQTMLKSIKERLNEIKNEDLIMTDRALEELIFDQSYNPFPLVRYSERPDVVSTHIHHGYLAIICDTSSSVMMLPTTLFEILEHVEEHRQTPIIGTFIRLIRFSAVFLSIYLVPLWMLIVNQGSVSLKKLFSIILVELAVELLRIATIHTPNSISNTMGMIAAILLGEFAIELGFFSGEILLFVSIGDVCGFATPNYELSLTNKYVKIFMILFSGLFGWLGFIAYQVILYMYLISLKPFGFSYLYPLIPFNGKDLLQFIIREPKK
;
A
#
# COMPACT_ATOMS: atom_id res chain seq x y z
N GLU A 1 -15.12 21.09 11.52
CA GLU A 1 -16.30 20.45 12.16
C GLU A 1 -16.22 18.96 11.90
N ILE A 2 -16.23 18.16 12.96
CA ILE A 2 -16.28 16.70 12.87
C ILE A 2 -17.59 16.32 12.19
N ASP A 3 -17.55 15.44 11.21
CA ASP A 3 -18.78 14.91 10.61
C ASP A 3 -19.58 14.13 11.66
N GLN A 4 -20.64 14.78 12.14
CA GLN A 4 -21.48 14.21 13.20
C GLN A 4 -22.22 12.94 12.75
N THR A 5 -22.44 12.77 11.46
CA THR A 5 -23.08 11.57 10.91
C THR A 5 -22.17 10.37 11.03
N MET A 6 -20.88 10.55 10.70
CA MET A 6 -19.86 9.52 10.86
C MET A 6 -19.63 9.15 12.33
N LEU A 7 -19.52 10.16 13.21
CA LEU A 7 -19.38 9.92 14.64
C LEU A 7 -20.54 9.10 15.21
N LYS A 8 -21.76 9.40 14.76
CA LYS A 8 -22.97 8.67 15.17
C LYS A 8 -22.93 7.22 14.68
N SER A 9 -22.60 7.00 13.41
CA SER A 9 -22.48 5.66 12.83
C SER A 9 -21.43 4.80 13.54
N ILE A 10 -20.27 5.37 13.87
CA ILE A 10 -19.22 4.68 14.64
C ILE A 10 -19.69 4.35 16.05
N LYS A 11 -20.34 5.29 16.73
CA LYS A 11 -20.90 5.03 18.07
C LYS A 11 -21.98 3.96 18.07
N GLU A 12 -22.83 3.93 17.05
CA GLU A 12 -23.85 2.89 16.89
C GLU A 12 -23.18 1.51 16.74
N ARG A 13 -22.19 1.38 15.87
CA ARG A 13 -21.44 0.12 15.69
C ARG A 13 -20.67 -0.30 16.94
N LEU A 14 -20.03 0.65 17.64
CA LEU A 14 -19.36 0.36 18.92
C LEU A 14 -20.34 -0.15 19.99
N ASN A 15 -21.57 0.35 20.02
CA ASN A 15 -22.60 -0.11 20.95
C ASN A 15 -23.18 -1.49 20.57
N GLU A 16 -23.06 -1.91 19.31
CA GLU A 16 -23.49 -3.23 18.84
C GLU A 16 -22.47 -4.33 19.19
N ILE A 17 -21.22 -3.96 19.53
CA ILE A 17 -20.18 -4.90 19.95
C ILE A 17 -20.61 -5.51 21.30
N LYS A 18 -20.74 -6.85 21.32
CA LYS A 18 -21.14 -7.59 22.52
C LYS A 18 -19.98 -7.64 23.51
N ASN A 19 -20.29 -7.64 24.80
CA ASN A 19 -19.29 -7.78 25.86
C ASN A 19 -18.49 -9.10 25.81
N GLU A 20 -18.93 -10.07 24.99
CA GLU A 20 -18.27 -11.35 24.76
C GLU A 20 -17.17 -11.26 23.69
N ASP A 21 -17.18 -10.20 22.87
CA ASP A 21 -16.16 -9.99 21.83
C ASP A 21 -14.87 -9.50 22.51
N LEU A 22 -13.87 -10.36 22.52
CA LEU A 22 -12.60 -10.06 23.16
C LEU A 22 -11.77 -9.13 22.26
N ILE A 23 -11.83 -7.84 22.54
CA ILE A 23 -11.04 -6.83 21.80
C ILE A 23 -9.63 -6.80 22.43
N MET A 24 -8.70 -7.57 21.85
CA MET A 24 -7.32 -7.63 22.31
C MET A 24 -6.38 -6.68 21.58
N THR A 25 -6.77 -6.22 20.36
CA THR A 25 -5.93 -5.38 19.52
C THR A 25 -6.78 -4.32 18.81
N ASP A 26 -6.13 -3.23 18.40
CA ASP A 26 -6.70 -2.21 17.51
C ASP A 26 -7.22 -2.80 16.20
N ARG A 27 -6.53 -3.81 15.64
CA ARG A 27 -6.97 -4.51 14.44
C ARG A 27 -8.28 -5.28 14.65
N ALA A 28 -8.45 -5.96 15.78
CA ALA A 28 -9.69 -6.65 16.10
C ALA A 28 -10.86 -5.65 16.21
N LEU A 29 -10.62 -4.48 16.78
CA LEU A 29 -11.60 -3.40 16.85
C LEU A 29 -11.93 -2.86 15.46
N GLU A 30 -10.95 -2.68 14.58
CA GLU A 30 -11.17 -2.27 13.19
C GLU A 30 -12.08 -3.24 12.45
N GLU A 31 -11.82 -4.54 12.55
CA GLU A 31 -12.62 -5.60 11.90
C GLU A 31 -14.08 -5.58 12.35
N LEU A 32 -14.31 -5.33 13.65
CA LEU A 32 -15.67 -5.21 14.20
C LEU A 32 -16.39 -3.93 13.75
N ILE A 33 -15.67 -2.82 13.61
CA ILE A 33 -16.23 -1.53 13.18
C ILE A 33 -16.56 -1.53 11.68
N PHE A 34 -15.68 -2.09 10.84
CA PHE A 34 -15.79 -1.94 9.39
C PHE A 34 -16.60 -3.02 8.69
N ASP A 35 -16.84 -4.18 9.31
CA ASP A 35 -17.57 -5.30 8.69
C ASP A 35 -17.00 -5.71 7.31
N GLN A 36 -15.68 -5.58 7.12
CA GLN A 36 -15.00 -5.78 5.84
C GLN A 36 -13.83 -6.77 5.95
N SER A 37 -14.14 -8.01 6.35
CA SER A 37 -13.15 -9.07 6.62
C SER A 37 -12.26 -9.45 5.43
N TYR A 38 -12.66 -9.17 4.19
CA TYR A 38 -11.94 -9.58 2.97
C TYR A 38 -11.34 -8.44 2.15
N ASN A 39 -11.35 -7.21 2.66
CA ASN A 39 -10.78 -6.08 1.95
C ASN A 39 -9.24 -6.05 2.12
N PRO A 40 -8.45 -6.11 1.02
CA PRO A 40 -6.99 -6.03 1.12
C PRO A 40 -6.47 -4.60 1.33
N PHE A 41 -7.29 -3.56 1.08
CA PHE A 41 -6.87 -2.17 1.21
C PHE A 41 -7.07 -1.64 2.63
N PRO A 42 -6.06 -0.98 3.21
CA PRO A 42 -6.21 -0.37 4.54
C PRO A 42 -7.24 0.77 4.49
N LEU A 43 -8.23 0.71 5.38
CA LEU A 43 -9.29 1.72 5.51
C LEU A 43 -9.06 2.67 6.68
N VAL A 44 -8.06 2.37 7.50
CA VAL A 44 -7.69 3.10 8.71
C VAL A 44 -6.22 3.46 8.63
N ARG A 45 -5.89 4.62 9.14
CA ARG A 45 -4.49 5.00 9.35
C ARG A 45 -4.15 4.86 10.83
N TYR A 46 -3.08 4.14 11.11
CA TYR A 46 -2.55 3.98 12.46
C TYR A 46 -1.37 4.92 12.70
N SER A 47 -1.28 5.49 13.90
CA SER A 47 -0.12 6.25 14.32
C SER A 47 0.07 6.18 15.83
N GLU A 48 1.32 6.00 16.27
CA GLU A 48 1.74 6.13 17.67
C GLU A 48 2.24 7.54 17.99
N ARG A 49 2.25 8.42 16.99
CA ARG A 49 2.81 9.77 17.10
C ARG A 49 1.73 10.79 17.48
N PRO A 50 1.84 11.44 18.66
CA PRO A 50 0.84 12.42 19.11
C PRO A 50 0.73 13.65 18.20
N ASP A 51 1.83 14.08 17.56
CA ASP A 51 1.84 15.20 16.62
C ASP A 51 1.01 14.91 15.36
N VAL A 52 1.07 13.69 14.85
CA VAL A 52 0.25 13.25 13.71
C VAL A 52 -1.22 13.18 14.09
N VAL A 53 -1.53 12.55 15.23
CA VAL A 53 -2.91 12.40 15.71
C VAL A 53 -3.54 13.76 15.96
N SER A 54 -2.84 14.68 16.65
CA SER A 54 -3.36 16.02 16.93
C SER A 54 -3.65 16.80 15.65
N THR A 55 -2.78 16.70 14.64
CA THR A 55 -3.00 17.36 13.35
C THR A 55 -4.25 16.82 12.66
N HIS A 56 -4.49 15.50 12.67
CA HIS A 56 -5.69 14.90 12.09
C HIS A 56 -6.97 15.33 12.82
N ILE A 57 -6.95 15.38 14.17
CA ILE A 57 -8.10 15.88 14.94
C ILE A 57 -8.40 17.34 14.59
N HIS A 58 -7.37 18.18 14.43
CA HIS A 58 -7.55 19.57 14.00
C HIS A 58 -8.17 19.71 12.61
N HIS A 59 -7.96 18.75 11.73
CA HIS A 59 -8.60 18.72 10.41
C HIS A 59 -10.02 18.12 10.43
N GLY A 60 -10.55 17.78 11.60
CA GLY A 60 -11.90 17.27 11.76
C GLY A 60 -12.04 15.75 11.64
N TYR A 61 -10.92 15.02 11.63
CA TYR A 61 -10.92 13.56 11.65
C TYR A 61 -11.21 12.99 13.04
N LEU A 62 -11.67 11.76 13.08
CA LEU A 62 -11.90 11.03 14.32
C LEU A 62 -10.66 10.22 14.69
N ALA A 63 -10.36 10.19 15.97
CA ALA A 63 -9.32 9.35 16.56
C ALA A 63 -9.97 8.35 17.51
N ILE A 64 -9.71 7.05 17.30
CA ILE A 64 -10.18 5.99 18.18
C ILE A 64 -8.95 5.41 18.89
N ILE A 65 -9.01 5.36 20.20
CA ILE A 65 -7.96 4.81 21.06
C ILE A 65 -8.48 3.51 21.64
N CYS A 66 -7.71 2.44 21.48
CA CYS A 66 -7.97 1.17 22.12
C CYS A 66 -7.04 1.04 23.33
N ASP A 67 -7.59 0.71 24.50
CA ASP A 67 -6.83 0.66 25.77
C ASP A 67 -5.69 -0.36 25.77
N THR A 68 -5.80 -1.37 24.92
CA THR A 68 -4.80 -2.44 24.78
C THR A 68 -3.70 -2.15 23.77
N SER A 69 -3.79 -1.05 23.01
CA SER A 69 -2.85 -0.69 21.93
C SER A 69 -2.23 0.69 22.16
N SER A 70 -0.94 0.81 21.83
CA SER A 70 -0.23 2.11 21.81
C SER A 70 -0.56 2.95 20.59
N SER A 71 -1.16 2.37 19.55
CA SER A 71 -1.49 3.05 18.31
C SER A 71 -2.91 3.63 18.34
N VAL A 72 -3.09 4.75 17.65
CA VAL A 72 -4.36 5.44 17.51
C VAL A 72 -4.87 5.25 16.09
N MET A 73 -6.13 4.80 15.97
CA MET A 73 -6.83 4.69 14.69
C MET A 73 -7.38 6.05 14.27
N MET A 74 -7.09 6.48 13.05
CA MET A 74 -7.57 7.75 12.50
C MET A 74 -8.51 7.50 11.33
N LEU A 75 -9.67 8.17 11.35
CA LEU A 75 -10.79 8.00 10.43
C LEU A 75 -11.41 9.35 10.05
N PRO A 76 -11.96 9.52 8.84
CA PRO A 76 -11.87 8.65 7.67
C PRO A 76 -10.47 8.69 7.07
N THR A 77 -10.13 7.70 6.24
CA THR A 77 -8.83 7.67 5.57
C THR A 77 -9.02 7.44 4.08
N THR A 78 -8.32 8.22 3.27
CA THR A 78 -8.29 8.09 1.81
C THR A 78 -6.97 7.46 1.35
N LEU A 79 -6.94 6.89 0.15
CA LEU A 79 -5.72 6.34 -0.43
C LEU A 79 -4.58 7.39 -0.47
N PHE A 80 -4.91 8.63 -0.79
CA PHE A 80 -3.94 9.71 -0.88
C PHE A 80 -3.33 10.07 0.47
N GLU A 81 -4.14 10.10 1.54
CA GLU A 81 -3.65 10.36 2.90
C GLU A 81 -2.75 9.25 3.43
N ILE A 82 -3.03 7.98 3.08
CA ILE A 82 -2.16 6.86 3.45
C ILE A 82 -0.79 6.98 2.76
N LEU A 83 -0.75 7.58 1.57
CA LEU A 83 0.48 7.82 0.82
C LEU A 83 1.27 9.04 1.32
N GLU A 84 0.69 9.92 2.13
CA GLU A 84 1.41 11.05 2.71
C GLU A 84 2.36 10.63 3.84
N HIS A 85 3.53 11.26 3.87
CA HIS A 85 4.52 11.04 4.92
C HIS A 85 4.89 12.34 5.64
N VAL A 86 5.13 12.25 6.94
CA VAL A 86 5.42 13.39 7.81
C VAL A 86 6.66 14.18 7.37
N GLU A 87 7.67 13.50 6.81
CA GLU A 87 8.92 14.15 6.35
C GLU A 87 8.66 15.19 5.25
N GLU A 88 7.63 15.03 4.44
CA GLU A 88 7.26 16.02 3.41
C GLU A 88 6.87 17.36 4.03
N HIS A 89 6.22 17.31 5.20
CA HIS A 89 5.77 18.50 5.92
C HIS A 89 6.88 19.21 6.71
N ARG A 90 7.98 18.51 6.97
CA ARG A 90 9.14 19.09 7.68
C ARG A 90 10.08 19.87 6.76
N GLN A 91 10.04 19.60 5.46
CA GLN A 91 10.90 20.25 4.47
C GLN A 91 10.29 21.58 3.97
N THR A 92 11.04 22.34 3.19
CA THR A 92 10.52 23.50 2.47
C THR A 92 9.44 23.06 1.45
N PRO A 93 8.47 23.92 1.08
CA PRO A 93 7.37 23.54 0.19
C PRO A 93 7.83 22.93 -1.14
N ILE A 94 8.89 23.47 -1.74
CA ILE A 94 9.45 22.99 -3.01
C ILE A 94 10.05 21.58 -2.85
N ILE A 95 10.88 21.39 -1.81
CA ILE A 95 11.51 20.10 -1.55
C ILE A 95 10.47 19.06 -1.11
N GLY A 96 9.50 19.45 -0.29
CA GLY A 96 8.40 18.58 0.11
C GLY A 96 7.58 18.10 -1.08
N THR A 97 7.27 19.00 -2.03
CA THR A 97 6.60 18.65 -3.29
C THR A 97 7.43 17.69 -4.14
N PHE A 98 8.73 17.91 -4.25
CA PHE A 98 9.64 17.05 -5.00
C PHE A 98 9.70 15.62 -4.42
N ILE A 99 9.84 15.50 -3.09
CA ILE A 99 9.85 14.20 -2.39
C ILE A 99 8.52 13.47 -2.61
N ARG A 100 7.40 14.19 -2.54
CA ARG A 100 6.06 13.65 -2.77
C ARG A 100 5.89 13.10 -4.19
N LEU A 101 6.35 13.83 -5.20
CA LEU A 101 6.32 13.38 -6.60
C LEU A 101 7.18 12.12 -6.82
N ILE A 102 8.38 12.08 -6.25
CA ILE A 102 9.24 10.89 -6.30
C ILE A 102 8.52 9.69 -5.65
N ARG A 103 7.89 9.89 -4.49
CA ARG A 103 7.17 8.82 -3.81
C ARG A 103 5.99 8.30 -4.62
N PHE A 104 5.15 9.17 -5.16
CA PHE A 104 4.03 8.74 -6.01
C PHE A 104 4.53 7.99 -7.25
N SER A 105 5.62 8.48 -7.86
CA SER A 105 6.26 7.79 -9.00
C SER A 105 6.79 6.41 -8.59
N ALA A 106 7.43 6.30 -7.42
CA ALA A 106 7.94 5.04 -6.90
C ALA A 106 6.80 4.05 -6.61
N VAL A 107 5.72 4.49 -5.95
CA VAL A 107 4.55 3.63 -5.70
C VAL A 107 3.92 3.17 -7.02
N PHE A 108 3.80 4.04 -8.00
CA PHE A 108 3.33 3.67 -9.34
C PHE A 108 4.26 2.62 -9.98
N LEU A 109 5.56 2.86 -9.98
CA LEU A 109 6.54 1.91 -10.53
C LEU A 109 6.52 0.56 -9.80
N SER A 110 6.32 0.55 -8.48
CA SER A 110 6.26 -0.69 -7.72
C SER A 110 5.15 -1.65 -8.17
N ILE A 111 4.05 -1.11 -8.68
CA ILE A 111 2.90 -1.90 -9.15
C ILE A 111 3.02 -2.22 -10.64
N TYR A 112 3.37 -1.22 -11.46
CA TYR A 112 3.23 -1.29 -12.92
C TYR A 112 4.48 -1.70 -13.66
N LEU A 113 5.68 -1.52 -13.09
CA LEU A 113 6.95 -1.72 -13.79
C LEU A 113 7.09 -3.14 -14.37
N VAL A 114 6.89 -4.15 -13.53
CA VAL A 114 7.08 -5.56 -13.94
C VAL A 114 6.01 -6.01 -14.94
N PRO A 115 4.70 -5.79 -14.71
CA PRO A 115 3.67 -6.16 -15.69
C PRO A 115 3.87 -5.47 -17.05
N LEU A 116 4.17 -4.18 -17.07
CA LEU A 116 4.39 -3.43 -18.31
C LEU A 116 5.66 -3.91 -19.04
N TRP A 117 6.78 -4.03 -18.32
CA TRP A 117 8.01 -4.58 -18.90
C TRP A 117 7.77 -5.96 -19.53
N MET A 118 7.08 -6.83 -18.79
CA MET A 118 6.76 -8.18 -19.26
C MET A 118 5.95 -8.15 -20.57
N LEU A 119 4.94 -7.30 -20.67
CA LEU A 119 4.09 -7.17 -21.87
C LEU A 119 4.84 -6.55 -23.05
N ILE A 120 5.65 -5.53 -22.82
CA ILE A 120 6.40 -4.81 -23.87
C ILE A 120 7.45 -5.73 -24.46
N VAL A 121 8.29 -6.37 -23.63
CA VAL A 121 9.39 -7.23 -24.10
C VAL A 121 8.88 -8.47 -24.82
N ASN A 122 7.76 -9.04 -24.39
CA ASN A 122 7.21 -10.25 -25.00
C ASN A 122 6.09 -9.98 -26.02
N GLN A 123 5.91 -8.72 -26.45
CA GLN A 123 4.90 -8.32 -27.44
C GLN A 123 3.47 -8.83 -27.10
N GLY A 124 3.14 -8.85 -25.81
CA GLY A 124 1.84 -9.27 -25.32
C GLY A 124 1.64 -10.79 -25.14
N SER A 125 2.59 -11.63 -25.55
CA SER A 125 2.52 -13.08 -25.35
C SER A 125 3.67 -13.55 -24.44
N VAL A 126 3.33 -14.06 -23.26
CA VAL A 126 4.30 -14.49 -22.25
C VAL A 126 4.27 -16.01 -22.13
N SER A 127 5.44 -16.65 -22.19
CA SER A 127 5.52 -18.10 -21.97
C SER A 127 5.23 -18.42 -20.50
N LEU A 128 4.55 -19.53 -20.24
CA LEU A 128 4.23 -19.98 -18.87
C LEU A 128 5.49 -20.16 -18.01
N LYS A 129 6.60 -20.60 -18.61
CA LYS A 129 7.89 -20.72 -17.91
C LYS A 129 8.37 -19.36 -17.41
N LYS A 130 8.33 -18.32 -18.26
CA LYS A 130 8.76 -16.98 -17.90
C LYS A 130 7.83 -16.36 -16.84
N LEU A 131 6.51 -16.55 -16.98
CA LEU A 131 5.51 -16.12 -16.00
C LEU A 131 5.77 -16.75 -14.63
N PHE A 132 5.99 -18.06 -14.60
CA PHE A 132 6.33 -18.78 -13.37
C PHE A 132 7.62 -18.27 -12.73
N SER A 133 8.68 -18.01 -13.53
CA SER A 133 9.93 -17.45 -13.04
C SER A 133 9.74 -16.07 -12.41
N ILE A 134 8.95 -15.19 -13.02
CA ILE A 134 8.65 -13.85 -12.47
C ILE A 134 7.94 -13.97 -11.12
N ILE A 135 6.90 -14.79 -11.03
CA ILE A 135 6.15 -15.00 -9.79
C ILE A 135 7.03 -15.60 -8.70
N LEU A 136 7.90 -16.55 -9.07
CA LEU A 136 8.80 -17.18 -8.11
C LEU A 136 9.79 -16.16 -7.52
N VAL A 137 10.35 -15.27 -8.34
CA VAL A 137 11.24 -14.19 -7.88
C VAL A 137 10.48 -13.20 -6.99
N GLU A 138 9.26 -12.80 -7.37
CA GLU A 138 8.41 -11.91 -6.57
C GLU A 138 8.14 -12.50 -5.17
N LEU A 139 7.82 -13.79 -5.10
CA LEU A 139 7.60 -14.49 -3.84
C LEU A 139 8.89 -14.65 -3.03
N ALA A 140 10.01 -14.97 -3.69
CA ALA A 140 11.30 -15.11 -3.01
C ALA A 140 11.76 -13.80 -2.36
N VAL A 141 11.63 -12.67 -3.07
CA VAL A 141 11.96 -11.35 -2.51
C VAL A 141 11.03 -10.99 -1.35
N GLU A 142 9.73 -11.32 -1.43
CA GLU A 142 8.79 -11.05 -0.34
C GLU A 142 9.05 -11.93 0.89
N LEU A 143 9.39 -13.20 0.70
CA LEU A 143 9.80 -14.08 1.79
C LEU A 143 11.07 -13.56 2.49
N LEU A 144 12.03 -13.05 1.70
CA LEU A 144 13.21 -12.41 2.25
C LEU A 144 12.86 -11.18 3.07
N ARG A 145 11.97 -10.33 2.57
CA ARG A 145 11.47 -9.16 3.28
C ARG A 145 10.84 -9.53 4.63
N ILE A 146 9.94 -10.51 4.64
CA ILE A 146 9.29 -10.99 5.88
C ILE A 146 10.34 -11.55 6.85
N ALA A 147 11.31 -12.35 6.35
CA ALA A 147 12.37 -12.90 7.17
C ALA A 147 13.23 -11.80 7.83
N THR A 148 13.51 -10.70 7.12
CA THR A 148 14.31 -9.58 7.66
C THR A 148 13.57 -8.78 8.73
N ILE A 149 12.26 -8.68 8.69
CA ILE A 149 11.46 -7.95 9.68
C ILE A 149 11.48 -8.66 11.04
N HIS A 150 11.50 -9.99 11.04
CA HIS A 150 11.43 -10.80 12.26
C HIS A 150 12.79 -11.16 12.87
N THR A 151 13.91 -10.79 12.22
CA THR A 151 15.26 -11.10 12.68
C THR A 151 15.95 -9.88 13.30
N PRO A 152 16.80 -10.07 14.35
CA PRO A 152 17.63 -8.98 14.86
C PRO A 152 18.51 -8.35 13.79
N ASN A 153 18.73 -7.04 13.84
CA ASN A 153 19.41 -6.26 12.79
C ASN A 153 20.78 -6.82 12.35
N SER A 154 21.58 -7.39 13.27
CA SER A 154 22.88 -7.97 12.95
C SER A 154 22.78 -9.22 12.08
N ILE A 155 21.78 -10.06 12.33
CA ILE A 155 21.52 -11.29 11.57
C ILE A 155 20.80 -10.95 10.25
N SER A 156 19.90 -9.99 10.26
CA SER A 156 19.15 -9.52 9.10
C SER A 156 20.08 -9.06 7.97
N ASN A 157 21.12 -8.30 8.28
CA ASN A 157 22.10 -7.85 7.30
C ASN A 157 22.84 -9.04 6.65
N THR A 158 23.26 -10.03 7.45
CA THR A 158 23.95 -11.21 6.94
C THR A 158 23.02 -12.07 6.08
N MET A 159 21.78 -12.26 6.50
CA MET A 159 20.74 -12.96 5.72
C MET A 159 20.48 -12.26 4.39
N GLY A 160 20.40 -10.93 4.37
CA GLY A 160 20.25 -10.15 3.14
C GLY A 160 21.40 -10.36 2.17
N MET A 161 22.66 -10.37 2.65
CA MET A 161 23.83 -10.64 1.81
C MET A 161 23.84 -12.06 1.26
N ILE A 162 23.52 -13.06 2.06
CA ILE A 162 23.45 -14.47 1.61
C ILE A 162 22.36 -14.61 0.56
N ALA A 163 21.18 -14.02 0.80
CA ALA A 163 20.08 -14.08 -0.16
C ALA A 163 20.42 -13.37 -1.48
N ALA A 164 21.12 -12.23 -1.44
CA ALA A 164 21.56 -11.53 -2.64
C ALA A 164 22.52 -12.40 -3.49
N ILE A 165 23.43 -13.16 -2.86
CA ILE A 165 24.32 -14.08 -3.55
C ILE A 165 23.53 -15.27 -4.11
N LEU A 166 22.67 -15.89 -3.30
CA LEU A 166 21.91 -17.08 -3.73
C LEU A 166 20.94 -16.75 -4.87
N LEU A 167 20.20 -15.65 -4.77
CA LEU A 167 19.25 -15.24 -5.80
C LEU A 167 19.94 -14.54 -6.99
N GLY A 168 21.00 -13.74 -6.72
CA GLY A 168 21.68 -12.95 -7.73
C GLY A 168 22.67 -13.76 -8.58
N GLU A 169 23.50 -14.57 -7.97
CA GLU A 169 24.55 -15.30 -8.68
C GLU A 169 24.13 -16.74 -8.99
N PHE A 170 23.88 -17.55 -7.97
CA PHE A 170 23.65 -18.97 -8.16
C PHE A 170 22.34 -19.28 -8.91
N ALA A 171 21.26 -18.56 -8.64
CA ALA A 171 20.00 -18.85 -9.31
C ALA A 171 20.03 -18.46 -10.79
N ILE A 172 20.76 -17.40 -11.16
CA ILE A 172 20.99 -17.01 -12.56
C ILE A 172 21.93 -18.00 -13.25
N GLU A 173 23.02 -18.40 -12.60
CA GLU A 173 23.99 -19.34 -13.16
C GLU A 173 23.36 -20.72 -13.42
N LEU A 174 22.51 -21.20 -12.52
CA LEU A 174 21.73 -22.42 -12.67
C LEU A 174 20.55 -22.30 -13.66
N GLY A 175 20.29 -21.12 -14.21
CA GLY A 175 19.26 -20.89 -15.21
C GLY A 175 17.81 -20.92 -14.66
N PHE A 176 17.62 -20.75 -13.34
CA PHE A 176 16.28 -20.65 -12.75
C PHE A 176 15.58 -19.36 -13.18
N PHE A 177 16.33 -18.25 -13.25
CA PHE A 177 15.82 -16.95 -13.68
C PHE A 177 16.79 -16.30 -14.67
N SER A 178 16.26 -15.37 -15.48
CA SER A 178 17.14 -14.46 -16.24
C SER A 178 17.52 -13.24 -15.38
N GLY A 179 18.70 -12.67 -15.60
CA GLY A 179 19.14 -11.45 -14.93
C GLY A 179 18.19 -10.27 -15.14
N GLU A 180 17.52 -10.22 -16.29
CA GLU A 180 16.51 -9.21 -16.59
C GLU A 180 15.31 -9.29 -15.63
N ILE A 181 14.78 -10.49 -15.37
CA ILE A 181 13.66 -10.69 -14.44
C ILE A 181 14.06 -10.18 -13.06
N LEU A 182 15.23 -10.60 -12.57
CA LEU A 182 15.69 -10.19 -11.26
C LEU A 182 15.87 -8.68 -11.17
N LEU A 183 16.41 -8.02 -12.21
CA LEU A 183 16.62 -6.59 -12.26
C LEU A 183 15.28 -5.83 -12.13
N PHE A 184 14.30 -6.13 -12.98
CA PHE A 184 13.03 -5.40 -13.00
C PHE A 184 12.17 -5.67 -11.75
N VAL A 185 12.17 -6.89 -11.24
CA VAL A 185 11.50 -7.22 -9.97
C VAL A 185 12.15 -6.47 -8.82
N SER A 186 13.48 -6.48 -8.73
CA SER A 186 14.21 -5.79 -7.65
C SER A 186 13.98 -4.28 -7.67
N ILE A 187 14.00 -3.63 -8.84
CA ILE A 187 13.69 -2.20 -8.96
C ILE A 187 12.25 -1.93 -8.49
N GLY A 188 11.28 -2.73 -8.93
CA GLY A 188 9.89 -2.59 -8.51
C GLY A 188 9.71 -2.75 -6.99
N ASP A 189 10.42 -3.69 -6.38
CA ASP A 189 10.34 -3.93 -4.94
C ASP A 189 11.04 -2.83 -4.12
N VAL A 190 12.20 -2.33 -4.58
CA VAL A 190 12.84 -1.15 -3.97
C VAL A 190 11.91 0.06 -4.03
N CYS A 191 11.23 0.28 -5.16
CA CYS A 191 10.21 1.32 -5.28
C CYS A 191 9.04 1.10 -4.30
N GLY A 192 8.67 -0.14 -4.01
CA GLY A 192 7.64 -0.50 -3.03
C GLY A 192 7.96 -0.05 -1.61
N PHE A 193 9.24 0.03 -1.22
CA PHE A 193 9.65 0.56 0.09
C PHE A 193 9.38 2.05 0.27
N ALA A 194 9.12 2.79 -0.81
CA ALA A 194 8.70 4.18 -0.72
C ALA A 194 7.26 4.37 -0.22
N THR A 195 6.47 3.29 -0.14
CA THR A 195 5.11 3.33 0.41
C THR A 195 5.18 3.48 1.93
N PRO A 196 4.63 4.58 2.52
CA PRO A 196 4.79 4.86 3.95
C PRO A 196 4.07 3.87 4.85
N ASN A 197 2.93 3.36 4.39
CA ASN A 197 2.11 2.42 5.13
C ASN A 197 2.45 0.99 4.72
N TYR A 198 2.77 0.15 5.72
CA TYR A 198 3.17 -1.23 5.50
C TYR A 198 2.06 -2.09 4.90
N GLU A 199 0.82 -1.94 5.38
CA GLU A 199 -0.34 -2.68 4.87
C GLU A 199 -0.61 -2.33 3.40
N LEU A 200 -0.55 -1.03 3.05
CA LEU A 200 -0.69 -0.60 1.67
C LEU A 200 0.46 -1.15 0.79
N SER A 201 1.69 -1.23 1.31
CA SER A 201 2.82 -1.83 0.60
C SER A 201 2.57 -3.31 0.28
N LEU A 202 2.02 -4.07 1.24
CA LEU A 202 1.63 -5.47 1.01
C LEU A 202 0.46 -5.59 0.03
N THR A 203 -0.53 -4.71 0.15
CA THR A 203 -1.65 -4.65 -0.79
C THR A 203 -1.18 -4.35 -2.21
N ASN A 204 -0.26 -3.41 -2.39
CA ASN A 204 0.34 -3.10 -3.70
C ASN A 204 1.07 -4.31 -4.28
N LYS A 205 1.77 -5.08 -3.45
CA LYS A 205 2.41 -6.33 -3.85
C LYS A 205 1.38 -7.38 -4.31
N TYR A 206 0.31 -7.53 -3.54
CA TYR A 206 -0.81 -8.41 -3.88
C TYR A 206 -1.41 -8.01 -5.23
N VAL A 207 -1.74 -6.74 -5.43
CA VAL A 207 -2.25 -6.18 -6.69
C VAL A 207 -1.27 -6.45 -7.84
N LYS A 208 0.04 -6.22 -7.64
CA LYS A 208 1.09 -6.47 -8.63
C LYS A 208 1.12 -7.94 -9.07
N ILE A 209 1.09 -8.89 -8.13
CA ILE A 209 1.11 -10.33 -8.44
C ILE A 209 -0.10 -10.74 -9.29
N PHE A 210 -1.29 -10.31 -8.92
CA PHE A 210 -2.49 -10.59 -9.73
C PHE A 210 -2.43 -9.93 -11.11
N MET A 211 -1.92 -8.70 -11.18
CA MET A 211 -1.72 -8.02 -12.47
C MET A 211 -0.74 -8.77 -13.36
N ILE A 212 0.37 -9.30 -12.81
CA ILE A 212 1.32 -10.15 -13.52
C ILE A 212 0.63 -11.43 -14.02
N LEU A 213 -0.17 -12.10 -13.19
CA LEU A 213 -0.90 -13.31 -13.56
C LEU A 213 -1.88 -13.04 -14.72
N PHE A 214 -2.76 -12.07 -14.58
CA PHE A 214 -3.72 -11.73 -15.63
C PHE A 214 -3.05 -11.28 -16.93
N SER A 215 -2.02 -10.46 -16.82
CA SER A 215 -1.25 -9.99 -17.98
C SER A 215 -0.47 -11.13 -18.64
N GLY A 216 0.08 -12.06 -17.86
CA GLY A 216 0.81 -13.22 -18.38
C GLY A 216 -0.07 -14.22 -19.10
N LEU A 217 -1.31 -14.42 -18.62
CA LEU A 217 -2.26 -15.38 -19.23
C LEU A 217 -2.99 -14.79 -20.44
N PHE A 218 -3.41 -13.54 -20.37
CA PHE A 218 -4.28 -12.92 -21.38
C PHE A 218 -3.63 -11.74 -22.13
N GLY A 219 -2.34 -11.48 -21.90
CA GLY A 219 -1.62 -10.37 -22.53
C GLY A 219 -2.17 -9.00 -22.16
N TRP A 220 -2.19 -8.08 -23.14
CA TRP A 220 -2.73 -6.73 -22.96
C TRP A 220 -4.19 -6.69 -22.53
N LEU A 221 -5.01 -7.64 -23.01
CA LEU A 221 -6.42 -7.73 -22.60
C LEU A 221 -6.54 -8.04 -21.11
N GLY A 222 -5.72 -8.97 -20.60
CA GLY A 222 -5.69 -9.31 -19.17
C GLY A 222 -5.26 -8.12 -18.31
N PHE A 223 -4.26 -7.37 -18.75
CA PHE A 223 -3.80 -6.15 -18.07
C PHE A 223 -4.92 -5.13 -17.96
N ILE A 224 -5.58 -4.80 -19.08
CA ILE A 224 -6.67 -3.81 -19.12
C ILE A 224 -7.87 -4.29 -18.30
N ALA A 225 -8.27 -5.55 -18.44
CA ALA A 225 -9.40 -6.11 -17.70
C ALA A 225 -9.16 -6.07 -16.19
N TYR A 226 -7.98 -6.48 -15.73
CA TYR A 226 -7.63 -6.42 -14.31
C TYR A 226 -7.62 -4.98 -13.79
N GLN A 227 -7.10 -4.03 -14.58
CA GLN A 227 -7.08 -2.62 -14.24
C GLN A 227 -8.48 -2.04 -14.06
N VAL A 228 -9.41 -2.37 -14.97
CA VAL A 228 -10.82 -1.95 -14.86
C VAL A 228 -11.46 -2.53 -13.59
N ILE A 229 -11.26 -3.83 -13.34
CA ILE A 229 -11.79 -4.49 -12.12
C ILE A 229 -11.22 -3.82 -10.86
N LEU A 230 -9.91 -3.56 -10.81
CA LEU A 230 -9.26 -2.91 -9.68
C LEU A 230 -9.82 -1.50 -9.43
N TYR A 231 -9.98 -0.68 -10.48
CA TYR A 231 -10.57 0.66 -10.33
C TYR A 231 -12.03 0.61 -9.90
N MET A 232 -12.83 -0.28 -10.48
CA MET A 232 -14.22 -0.46 -10.06
C MET A 232 -14.31 -0.86 -8.58
N TYR A 233 -13.41 -1.75 -8.14
CA TYR A 233 -13.33 -2.15 -6.74
C TYR A 233 -12.98 -0.96 -5.83
N LEU A 234 -11.94 -0.19 -6.17
CA LEU A 234 -11.52 0.99 -5.39
C LEU A 234 -12.60 2.07 -5.32
N ILE A 235 -13.39 2.26 -6.38
CA ILE A 235 -14.53 3.19 -6.40
C ILE A 235 -15.66 2.71 -5.48
N SER A 236 -15.83 1.39 -5.35
CA SER A 236 -16.86 0.82 -4.48
C SER A 236 -16.53 0.94 -2.99
N LEU A 237 -15.25 1.12 -2.66
CA LEU A 237 -14.80 1.31 -1.28
C LEU A 237 -15.22 2.69 -0.76
N LYS A 238 -16.17 2.68 0.19
CA LYS A 238 -16.69 3.90 0.82
C LYS A 238 -16.80 3.70 2.34
N PRO A 239 -15.67 3.70 3.06
CA PRO A 239 -15.68 3.57 4.50
C PRO A 239 -16.51 4.71 5.11
N PHE A 240 -17.56 4.38 5.85
CA PHE A 240 -18.51 5.32 6.48
C PHE A 240 -19.08 6.39 5.53
N GLY A 241 -19.26 6.05 4.23
CA GLY A 241 -19.80 6.96 3.22
C GLY A 241 -18.77 7.87 2.55
N PHE A 242 -17.52 7.88 3.01
CA PHE A 242 -16.43 8.61 2.35
C PHE A 242 -15.81 7.79 1.23
N SER A 243 -15.56 8.43 0.09
CA SER A 243 -14.92 7.76 -1.03
C SER A 243 -13.43 7.52 -0.73
N TYR A 244 -12.97 6.26 -0.82
CA TYR A 244 -11.57 5.91 -0.62
C TYR A 244 -10.62 6.59 -1.62
N LEU A 245 -11.12 6.86 -2.84
CA LEU A 245 -10.37 7.55 -3.91
C LEU A 245 -10.51 9.09 -3.88
N TYR A 246 -11.07 9.66 -2.83
CA TYR A 246 -11.08 11.12 -2.72
C TYR A 246 -9.64 11.66 -2.68
N PRO A 247 -9.30 12.77 -3.39
CA PRO A 247 -10.14 13.70 -4.13
C PRO A 247 -10.31 13.38 -5.63
N LEU A 248 -9.96 12.19 -6.08
CA LEU A 248 -10.13 11.80 -7.47
C LEU A 248 -11.60 11.50 -7.80
N ILE A 249 -12.29 10.84 -6.88
CA ILE A 249 -13.71 10.51 -7.00
C ILE A 249 -14.40 10.73 -5.64
N PRO A 250 -15.33 11.71 -5.50
CA PRO A 250 -15.68 12.73 -6.49
C PRO A 250 -14.53 13.68 -6.80
N PHE A 251 -14.46 14.16 -8.02
CA PHE A 251 -13.33 15.00 -8.46
C PHE A 251 -13.34 16.37 -7.80
N ASN A 252 -12.30 16.66 -7.01
CA ASN A 252 -12.03 17.98 -6.46
C ASN A 252 -10.62 18.42 -6.86
N GLY A 253 -10.54 19.28 -7.87
CA GLY A 253 -9.26 19.70 -8.43
C GLY A 253 -8.40 20.52 -7.47
N LYS A 254 -9.00 21.25 -6.51
CA LYS A 254 -8.25 22.04 -5.52
C LYS A 254 -7.56 21.10 -4.51
N ASP A 255 -8.30 20.16 -3.96
CA ASP A 255 -7.77 19.23 -2.99
C ASP A 255 -6.75 18.28 -3.64
N LEU A 256 -7.01 17.84 -4.88
CA LEU A 256 -6.04 17.03 -5.63
C LEU A 256 -4.71 17.79 -5.82
N LEU A 257 -4.79 19.08 -6.14
CA LEU A 257 -3.60 19.91 -6.31
C LEU A 257 -2.84 20.08 -5.00
N GLN A 258 -3.53 20.22 -3.87
CA GLN A 258 -2.92 20.28 -2.54
C GLN A 258 -2.27 18.95 -2.13
N PHE A 259 -2.81 17.81 -2.56
CA PHE A 259 -2.17 16.51 -2.37
C PHE A 259 -0.92 16.32 -3.23
N ILE A 260 -0.84 16.96 -4.40
CA ILE A 260 0.35 16.88 -5.28
C ILE A 260 1.39 17.93 -4.89
N ILE A 261 0.94 19.18 -4.68
CA ILE A 261 1.79 20.33 -4.42
C ILE A 261 1.57 20.78 -2.98
N ARG A 262 2.67 20.83 -2.22
CA ARG A 262 2.62 21.36 -0.87
C ARG A 262 2.52 22.88 -0.88
N GLU A 263 1.38 23.41 -0.48
CA GLU A 263 1.22 24.85 -0.29
C GLU A 263 1.90 25.33 1.01
N PRO A 264 2.57 26.50 0.98
CA PRO A 264 3.10 27.12 2.20
C PRO A 264 1.91 27.55 3.08
N LYS A 265 1.91 27.15 4.33
CA LYS A 265 0.96 27.71 5.31
C LYS A 265 1.27 29.20 5.48
N LYS A 266 0.30 30.06 5.15
CA LYS A 266 0.36 31.51 5.39
C LYS A 266 0.05 31.82 6.85
#